data_e5f0c60bbfcaeb3e483d649612c9a6b8
#
_entry.id   e5f0c60bbfcaeb3e483d649612c9a6b8
#
_cell.length_a   1.000
_cell.length_b   1.000
_cell.length_c   1.000
_cell.angle_alpha   90.00
_cell.angle_beta   90.00
_cell.angle_gamma   90.00
#
_symmetry.space_group_name_H-M   'P 1'
#
loop_
_entity.id
_entity.type
_entity.pdbx_description
1 polymer ?
#
loop_
_entity_poly.entity_id
_entity_poly.type
_entity_poly.pdbx_seq_one_letter_code
_entity_poly.pdbx_strand_id
1 'polypeptide(L)'
;MIVRDEERNLHPCLDEIAHLFDDIVIVDTGSLDDTTRVIREICKTEALSFPIEEKNWFNKYEARNFGFARLNADWILSLDADERIDPAQILNVRSVLGDGEADGFFTRWTTYQDGREIADYKLSVFRKDFRSSGLVHENVQQDMRLRGGRAVWTDLIHLRHFPDPGKTAFKRDFYKQRLRRAIQVEPSWYRYHWFLGYALFREGNPEAAEHWLQATASARSRQFPVECLNAHLVLAAIHASHGRQEIVARTLNSALSLLSEVGDDFEVRINFGLRPWIEHASQACSRGHLEEIAAYEFCA
;
A
#
# COMPACT_ATOMS: atom_id res chain seq x y z
N MET A 1 14.85 -4.70 -4.49
CA MET A 1 13.72 -5.39 -5.15
C MET A 1 13.60 -6.82 -4.65
N ILE A 2 12.39 -7.39 -4.52
CA ILE A 2 12.17 -8.84 -4.41
C ILE A 2 11.44 -9.31 -5.66
N VAL A 3 11.77 -10.49 -6.18
CA VAL A 3 11.20 -11.01 -7.43
C VAL A 3 10.78 -12.48 -7.30
N ARG A 4 9.82 -12.91 -8.13
CA ARG A 4 9.47 -14.29 -8.39
C ARG A 4 8.74 -14.41 -9.73
N ASP A 5 9.32 -15.12 -10.69
CA ASP A 5 8.77 -15.33 -12.04
C ASP A 5 8.41 -13.99 -12.73
N GLU A 6 9.44 -13.10 -12.85
CA GLU A 6 9.31 -11.74 -13.36
C GLU A 6 10.16 -11.48 -14.61
N GLU A 7 10.57 -12.53 -15.36
CA GLU A 7 11.42 -12.41 -16.55
C GLU A 7 10.94 -11.36 -17.56
N ARG A 8 9.61 -11.22 -17.73
CA ARG A 8 8.99 -10.29 -18.69
C ARG A 8 8.98 -8.84 -18.21
N ASN A 9 9.02 -8.63 -16.89
CA ASN A 9 8.90 -7.32 -16.29
C ASN A 9 10.23 -6.62 -16.04
N LEU A 10 11.33 -7.38 -15.94
CA LEU A 10 12.63 -6.83 -15.56
C LEU A 10 13.21 -5.89 -16.58
N HIS A 11 13.19 -6.23 -17.89
CA HIS A 11 13.66 -5.34 -18.94
C HIS A 11 12.93 -3.99 -18.95
N PRO A 12 11.59 -3.94 -19.04
CA PRO A 12 10.89 -2.67 -18.98
C PRO A 12 11.06 -1.91 -17.66
N CYS A 13 11.44 -2.59 -16.57
CA CYS A 13 11.66 -1.97 -15.26
C CYS A 13 13.06 -1.37 -15.14
N LEU A 14 14.10 -2.07 -15.59
CA LEU A 14 15.48 -1.81 -15.19
C LEU A 14 16.39 -1.31 -16.30
N ASP A 15 16.13 -1.58 -17.58
CA ASP A 15 17.08 -1.30 -18.67
C ASP A 15 17.54 0.17 -18.69
N GLU A 16 16.63 1.11 -18.49
CA GLU A 16 16.92 2.53 -18.56
C GLU A 16 17.45 3.11 -17.24
N ILE A 17 17.29 2.39 -16.12
CA ILE A 17 17.56 2.97 -14.78
C ILE A 17 18.64 2.25 -13.98
N ALA A 18 18.97 1.00 -14.30
CA ALA A 18 19.92 0.22 -13.51
C ALA A 18 21.27 0.94 -13.31
N HIS A 19 21.78 1.58 -14.35
CA HIS A 19 23.07 2.31 -14.33
C HIS A 19 23.03 3.59 -13.49
N LEU A 20 21.86 4.04 -13.04
CA LEU A 20 21.69 5.26 -12.22
C LEU A 20 21.86 5.01 -10.72
N PHE A 21 21.91 3.76 -10.28
CA PHE A 21 22.05 3.40 -8.87
C PHE A 21 23.50 3.09 -8.51
N ASP A 22 23.90 3.48 -7.30
CA ASP A 22 25.22 3.19 -6.77
C ASP A 22 25.36 1.71 -6.38
N ASP A 23 24.22 1.10 -5.97
CA ASP A 23 24.13 -0.30 -5.61
C ASP A 23 22.73 -0.85 -5.94
N ILE A 24 22.66 -2.10 -6.41
CA ILE A 24 21.42 -2.79 -6.73
C ILE A 24 21.40 -4.14 -6.06
N VAL A 25 20.40 -4.37 -5.23
CA VAL A 25 20.13 -5.67 -4.62
C VAL A 25 18.79 -6.18 -5.06
N ILE A 26 18.77 -7.34 -5.70
CA ILE A 26 17.58 -8.08 -6.11
C ILE A 26 17.58 -9.42 -5.41
N VAL A 27 16.47 -9.73 -4.73
CA VAL A 27 16.29 -10.97 -3.97
C VAL A 27 15.29 -11.84 -4.72
N ASP A 28 15.76 -12.98 -5.21
CA ASP A 28 14.93 -13.99 -5.83
C ASP A 28 14.30 -14.89 -4.76
N THR A 29 12.97 -14.96 -4.78
CA THR A 29 12.19 -15.74 -3.81
C THR A 29 11.77 -17.11 -4.31
N GLY A 30 12.45 -17.63 -5.33
CA GLY A 30 12.27 -18.96 -5.89
C GLY A 30 11.62 -18.95 -7.28
N SER A 31 12.18 -18.18 -8.21
CA SER A 31 11.75 -18.18 -9.62
C SER A 31 12.03 -19.50 -10.30
N LEU A 32 11.12 -19.87 -11.19
CA LEU A 32 11.21 -21.07 -12.04
C LEU A 32 11.43 -20.73 -13.52
N ASP A 33 11.31 -19.46 -13.89
CA ASP A 33 11.55 -18.91 -15.22
C ASP A 33 12.97 -18.34 -15.37
N ASP A 34 13.24 -17.56 -16.42
CA ASP A 34 14.54 -17.00 -16.71
C ASP A 34 14.87 -15.71 -15.89
N THR A 35 14.09 -15.39 -14.84
CA THR A 35 14.25 -14.18 -14.02
C THR A 35 15.70 -13.95 -13.59
N THR A 36 16.37 -14.95 -13.03
CA THR A 36 17.75 -14.78 -12.51
C THR A 36 18.78 -14.56 -13.63
N ARG A 37 18.56 -15.14 -14.81
CA ARG A 37 19.38 -14.89 -15.99
C ARG A 37 19.24 -13.45 -16.48
N VAL A 38 18.01 -12.96 -16.57
CA VAL A 38 17.71 -11.58 -17.00
C VAL A 38 18.31 -10.55 -16.02
N ILE A 39 18.24 -10.79 -14.71
CA ILE A 39 18.87 -9.93 -13.71
C ILE A 39 20.39 -9.79 -13.98
N ARG A 40 21.06 -10.91 -14.20
CA ARG A 40 22.51 -10.92 -14.50
C ARG A 40 22.83 -10.14 -15.76
N GLU A 41 22.01 -10.26 -16.78
CA GLU A 41 22.20 -9.55 -18.04
C GLU A 41 22.05 -8.03 -17.90
N ILE A 42 21.06 -7.56 -17.17
CA ILE A 42 20.77 -6.13 -16.98
C ILE A 42 21.69 -5.51 -15.93
N CYS A 43 21.70 -6.05 -14.73
CA CYS A 43 22.32 -5.43 -13.56
C CYS A 43 23.80 -5.80 -13.41
N LYS A 44 24.32 -6.75 -14.22
CA LYS A 44 25.70 -7.28 -14.10
C LYS A 44 26.03 -7.83 -12.69
N THR A 45 24.99 -8.27 -11.96
CA THR A 45 25.10 -8.85 -10.62
C THR A 45 24.23 -10.10 -10.52
N GLU A 46 24.52 -10.95 -9.54
CA GLU A 46 23.70 -12.12 -9.25
C GLU A 46 22.52 -11.75 -8.34
N ALA A 47 21.37 -12.36 -8.59
CA ALA A 47 20.26 -12.30 -7.66
C ALA A 47 20.60 -13.04 -6.36
N LEU A 48 20.24 -12.46 -5.23
CA LEU A 48 20.37 -13.12 -3.92
C LEU A 48 19.23 -14.12 -3.75
N SER A 49 19.54 -15.35 -3.44
CA SER A 49 18.54 -16.39 -3.23
C SER A 49 17.95 -16.31 -1.81
N PHE A 50 16.62 -16.20 -1.75
CA PHE A 50 15.83 -16.27 -0.51
C PHE A 50 14.51 -16.99 -0.80
N PRO A 51 14.53 -18.32 -1.02
CA PRO A 51 13.35 -19.07 -1.46
C PRO A 51 12.25 -19.02 -0.40
N ILE A 52 11.05 -18.59 -0.82
CA ILE A 52 9.84 -18.60 0.00
C ILE A 52 8.94 -19.71 -0.50
N GLU A 53 8.72 -20.73 0.33
CA GLU A 53 7.76 -21.79 0.03
C GLU A 53 6.33 -21.23 -0.01
N GLU A 54 5.47 -21.76 -0.87
CA GLU A 54 4.08 -21.27 -1.00
C GLU A 54 3.31 -21.26 0.32
N LYS A 55 3.52 -22.24 1.19
CA LYS A 55 2.90 -22.29 2.53
C LYS A 55 3.39 -21.17 3.48
N ASN A 56 4.53 -20.53 3.18
CA ASN A 56 5.20 -19.53 4.01
C ASN A 56 5.16 -18.13 3.38
N TRP A 57 4.12 -17.80 2.64
CA TRP A 57 3.97 -16.52 1.93
C TRP A 57 4.02 -15.26 2.79
N PHE A 58 4.08 -15.40 4.10
CA PHE A 58 4.22 -14.29 5.03
C PHE A 58 5.63 -13.73 5.15
N ASN A 59 6.63 -14.40 4.57
CA ASN A 59 8.04 -14.02 4.74
C ASN A 59 8.54 -13.00 3.72
N LYS A 60 7.65 -12.31 2.98
CA LYS A 60 8.06 -11.27 2.03
C LYS A 60 8.81 -10.13 2.71
N TYR A 61 8.37 -9.70 3.89
CA TYR A 61 9.06 -8.69 4.67
C TYR A 61 10.48 -9.13 5.07
N GLU A 62 10.69 -10.41 5.35
CA GLU A 62 12.02 -10.97 5.65
C GLU A 62 12.92 -10.92 4.42
N ALA A 63 12.41 -11.30 3.23
CA ALA A 63 13.15 -11.19 1.98
C ALA A 63 13.52 -9.74 1.65
N ARG A 64 12.62 -8.77 1.88
CA ARG A 64 12.93 -7.34 1.74
C ARG A 64 14.04 -6.91 2.70
N ASN A 65 13.92 -7.26 3.99
CA ASN A 65 14.92 -6.93 5.00
C ASN A 65 16.28 -7.60 4.73
N PHE A 66 16.27 -8.82 4.19
CA PHE A 66 17.46 -9.51 3.74
C PHE A 66 18.18 -8.74 2.62
N GLY A 67 17.42 -8.19 1.67
CA GLY A 67 17.95 -7.32 0.63
C GLY A 67 18.45 -5.98 1.18
N PHE A 68 17.66 -5.31 2.02
CA PHE A 68 18.03 -4.02 2.61
C PHE A 68 19.34 -4.09 3.39
N ALA A 69 19.54 -5.17 4.15
CA ALA A 69 20.76 -5.36 4.94
C ALA A 69 22.03 -5.46 4.08
N ARG A 70 21.91 -5.81 2.79
CA ARG A 70 23.03 -6.03 1.87
C ARG A 70 23.35 -4.85 0.98
N LEU A 71 22.46 -3.84 0.94
CA LEU A 71 22.75 -2.61 0.22
C LEU A 71 23.86 -1.82 0.91
N ASN A 72 24.77 -1.29 0.13
CA ASN A 72 25.81 -0.36 0.59
C ASN A 72 25.44 1.07 0.20
N ALA A 73 24.34 1.58 0.79
CA ALA A 73 23.79 2.90 0.53
C ALA A 73 23.05 3.43 1.76
N ASP A 74 22.91 4.74 1.90
CA ASP A 74 22.16 5.37 3.00
C ASP A 74 20.66 5.42 2.72
N TRP A 75 20.29 5.48 1.44
CA TRP A 75 18.91 5.57 0.98
C TRP A 75 18.53 4.40 0.08
N ILE A 76 17.29 3.97 0.19
CA ILE A 76 16.72 2.90 -0.62
C ILE A 76 15.58 3.45 -1.46
N LEU A 77 15.59 3.17 -2.77
CA LEU A 77 14.40 3.16 -3.60
C LEU A 77 13.88 1.72 -3.65
N SER A 78 12.73 1.46 -3.04
CA SER A 78 12.07 0.16 -3.09
C SER A 78 11.16 0.09 -4.32
N LEU A 79 11.58 -0.68 -5.32
CA LEU A 79 10.89 -0.86 -6.59
C LEU A 79 10.45 -2.31 -6.74
N ASP A 80 9.25 -2.55 -7.25
CA ASP A 80 8.75 -3.85 -7.65
C ASP A 80 8.92 -4.05 -9.17
N ALA A 81 9.04 -5.28 -9.67
CA ALA A 81 9.38 -5.56 -11.06
C ALA A 81 8.33 -5.07 -12.07
N ASP A 82 7.08 -4.96 -11.65
CA ASP A 82 5.95 -4.45 -12.43
C ASP A 82 5.76 -2.93 -12.31
N GLU A 83 6.72 -2.23 -11.70
CA GLU A 83 6.75 -0.76 -11.63
C GLU A 83 7.72 -0.16 -12.65
N ARG A 84 7.44 1.09 -13.05
CA ARG A 84 8.26 1.89 -13.99
C ARG A 84 8.45 3.28 -13.41
N ILE A 85 9.64 3.81 -13.59
CA ILE A 85 10.03 5.17 -13.19
C ILE A 85 10.80 5.83 -14.33
N ASP A 86 10.63 7.13 -14.52
CA ASP A 86 11.42 7.90 -15.47
C ASP A 86 12.84 8.09 -14.93
N PRO A 87 13.90 7.85 -15.74
CA PRO A 87 15.28 8.06 -15.33
C PRO A 87 15.57 9.46 -14.78
N ALA A 88 14.97 10.51 -15.35
CA ALA A 88 15.15 11.88 -14.88
C ALA A 88 14.64 12.08 -13.44
N GLN A 89 13.61 11.34 -13.02
CA GLN A 89 13.05 11.43 -11.67
C GLN A 89 14.01 10.88 -10.61
N ILE A 90 14.80 9.84 -10.96
CA ILE A 90 15.82 9.29 -10.05
C ILE A 90 16.92 10.34 -9.79
N LEU A 91 17.35 11.03 -10.84
CA LEU A 91 18.35 12.09 -10.70
C LEU A 91 17.82 13.28 -9.89
N ASN A 92 16.57 13.65 -10.10
CA ASN A 92 15.94 14.75 -9.37
C ASN A 92 15.79 14.44 -7.86
N VAL A 93 15.37 13.24 -7.48
CA VAL A 93 15.19 12.90 -6.07
C VAL A 93 16.51 12.89 -5.30
N ARG A 94 17.63 12.51 -5.97
CA ARG A 94 18.96 12.54 -5.34
C ARG A 94 19.33 13.92 -4.80
N SER A 95 18.86 14.98 -5.44
CA SER A 95 19.16 16.36 -5.02
C SER A 95 18.55 16.73 -3.66
N VAL A 96 17.53 16.01 -3.19
CA VAL A 96 16.82 16.28 -1.93
C VAL A 96 17.12 15.26 -0.82
N LEU A 97 17.85 14.18 -1.11
CA LEU A 97 18.16 13.14 -0.13
C LEU A 97 19.12 13.59 0.99
N GLY A 98 19.84 14.70 0.81
CA GLY A 98 20.87 15.20 1.73
C GLY A 98 20.38 16.17 2.79
N ASP A 99 19.18 16.73 2.66
CA ASP A 99 18.76 17.93 3.41
C ASP A 99 18.33 17.66 4.87
N GLY A 100 18.42 16.42 5.36
CA GLY A 100 18.22 16.06 6.78
C GLY A 100 16.79 16.22 7.31
N GLU A 101 15.86 16.72 6.50
CA GLU A 101 14.50 17.03 6.94
C GLU A 101 13.55 15.81 6.92
N ALA A 102 13.87 14.75 6.19
CA ALA A 102 13.03 13.57 6.07
C ALA A 102 13.83 12.27 6.16
N ASP A 103 13.16 11.23 6.63
CA ASP A 103 13.66 9.85 6.68
C ASP A 103 13.03 8.98 5.59
N GLY A 104 11.99 9.47 4.95
CA GLY A 104 11.33 8.80 3.84
C GLY A 104 10.44 9.72 3.03
N PHE A 105 10.17 9.29 1.79
CA PHE A 105 9.36 10.03 0.84
C PHE A 105 8.22 9.17 0.35
N PHE A 106 6.99 9.64 0.56
CA PHE A 106 5.84 9.15 -0.18
C PHE A 106 5.86 9.73 -1.58
N THR A 107 5.67 8.87 -2.55
CA THR A 107 5.71 9.20 -3.97
C THR A 107 4.37 8.89 -4.60
N ARG A 108 4.04 9.57 -5.67
CA ARG A 108 2.87 9.22 -6.46
C ARG A 108 3.02 7.81 -7.02
N TRP A 109 1.96 7.01 -6.90
CA TRP A 109 1.89 5.65 -7.41
C TRP A 109 0.59 5.48 -8.19
N THR A 110 0.66 5.04 -9.44
CA THR A 110 -0.53 4.90 -10.28
C THR A 110 -0.56 3.51 -10.88
N THR A 111 -1.62 2.76 -10.61
CA THR A 111 -1.88 1.47 -11.22
C THR A 111 -2.65 1.64 -12.52
N TYR A 112 -2.13 1.04 -13.58
CA TYR A 112 -2.75 0.98 -14.91
C TYR A 112 -3.34 -0.42 -15.11
N GLN A 113 -4.64 -0.56 -14.93
CA GLN A 113 -5.32 -1.86 -15.02
C GLN A 113 -6.69 -1.73 -15.67
N ASP A 114 -7.01 -2.63 -16.61
CA ASP A 114 -8.31 -2.72 -17.28
C ASP A 114 -8.76 -1.39 -17.91
N GLY A 115 -7.80 -0.61 -18.47
CA GLY A 115 -8.03 0.70 -19.07
C GLY A 115 -8.33 1.82 -18.07
N ARG A 116 -8.12 1.58 -16.78
CA ARG A 116 -8.28 2.56 -15.70
C ARG A 116 -6.94 2.96 -15.12
N GLU A 117 -6.88 4.20 -14.65
CA GLU A 117 -5.79 4.72 -13.84
C GLU A 117 -6.29 4.85 -12.40
N ILE A 118 -5.62 4.15 -11.48
CA ILE A 118 -5.94 4.21 -10.05
C ILE A 118 -4.76 4.90 -9.36
N ALA A 119 -4.98 6.12 -8.92
CA ALA A 119 -3.96 6.90 -8.21
C ALA A 119 -3.91 6.54 -6.73
N ASP A 120 -2.70 6.40 -6.22
CA ASP A 120 -2.39 6.14 -4.82
C ASP A 120 -1.01 6.74 -4.50
N TYR A 121 -0.50 6.49 -3.31
CA TYR A 121 0.84 6.86 -2.88
C TYR A 121 1.56 5.68 -2.24
N LYS A 122 2.88 5.65 -2.38
CA LYS A 122 3.74 4.60 -1.84
C LYS A 122 4.94 5.23 -1.13
N LEU A 123 5.26 4.79 0.08
CA LEU A 123 6.53 5.10 0.73
C LEU A 123 7.63 4.29 0.01
N SER A 124 8.19 4.87 -1.04
CA SER A 124 9.10 4.16 -1.96
C SER A 124 10.57 4.51 -1.73
N VAL A 125 10.87 5.69 -1.20
CA VAL A 125 12.24 6.13 -0.88
C VAL A 125 12.34 6.32 0.62
N PHE A 126 13.36 5.70 1.26
CA PHE A 126 13.54 5.79 2.72
C PHE A 126 14.98 5.47 3.14
N ARG A 127 15.34 5.88 4.36
CA ARG A 127 16.64 5.55 4.96
C ARG A 127 16.79 4.04 5.16
N LYS A 128 17.97 3.50 4.85
CA LYS A 128 18.29 2.06 4.94
C LYS A 128 18.02 1.44 6.32
N ASP A 129 18.04 2.23 7.38
CA ASP A 129 17.90 1.74 8.75
C ASP A 129 16.52 1.20 9.09
N PHE A 130 15.50 1.57 8.33
CA PHE A 130 14.14 1.09 8.56
C PHE A 130 13.94 -0.33 8.04
N ARG A 131 13.06 -1.06 8.74
CA ARG A 131 12.75 -2.45 8.45
C ARG A 131 11.32 -2.60 7.96
N SER A 132 11.15 -3.44 6.97
CA SER A 132 9.84 -3.88 6.50
C SER A 132 9.20 -4.80 7.54
N SER A 133 7.91 -4.65 7.77
CA SER A 133 7.10 -5.49 8.66
C SER A 133 5.70 -5.69 8.10
N GLY A 134 4.98 -6.67 8.63
CA GLY A 134 3.64 -7.06 8.23
C GLY A 134 3.60 -8.33 7.40
N LEU A 135 2.66 -9.23 7.74
CA LEU A 135 2.48 -10.51 7.04
C LEU A 135 1.84 -10.32 5.65
N VAL A 136 1.01 -9.30 5.51
CA VAL A 136 0.39 -8.86 4.25
C VAL A 136 0.48 -7.34 4.21
N HIS A 137 0.72 -6.76 3.03
CA HIS A 137 1.04 -5.33 2.86
C HIS A 137 2.25 -4.89 3.68
N GLU A 138 3.31 -5.68 3.56
CA GLU A 138 4.59 -5.39 4.18
C GLU A 138 5.14 -4.03 3.71
N ASN A 139 5.55 -3.20 4.66
CA ASN A 139 6.15 -1.89 4.41
C ASN A 139 7.07 -1.46 5.55
N VAL A 140 7.83 -0.40 5.35
CA VAL A 140 8.74 0.18 6.35
C VAL A 140 8.09 1.24 7.23
N GLN A 141 6.88 1.66 6.91
CA GLN A 141 6.19 2.79 7.54
C GLN A 141 5.92 2.56 9.03
N GLN A 142 5.59 1.31 9.41
CA GLN A 142 5.37 0.97 10.82
C GLN A 142 6.64 1.16 11.65
N ASP A 143 7.77 0.65 11.18
CA ASP A 143 9.06 0.81 11.87
C ASP A 143 9.47 2.28 11.91
N MET A 144 9.31 3.01 10.81
CA MET A 144 9.57 4.43 10.73
C MET A 144 8.75 5.21 11.77
N ARG A 145 7.44 4.98 11.86
CA ARG A 145 6.56 5.64 12.85
C ARG A 145 6.94 5.30 14.29
N LEU A 146 7.23 4.02 14.59
CA LEU A 146 7.63 3.58 15.93
C LEU A 146 8.95 4.22 16.39
N ARG A 147 9.85 4.50 15.47
CA ARG A 147 11.15 5.13 15.74
C ARG A 147 11.14 6.64 15.65
N GLY A 148 9.96 7.26 15.44
CA GLY A 148 9.80 8.72 15.33
C GLY A 148 10.36 9.30 14.03
N GLY A 149 10.56 8.46 12.99
CA GLY A 149 11.02 8.90 11.69
C GLY A 149 9.97 9.75 10.97
N ARG A 150 10.46 10.69 10.16
CA ARG A 150 9.64 11.65 9.43
C ARG A 150 9.52 11.26 7.95
N ALA A 151 8.31 11.03 7.49
CA ALA A 151 8.01 10.89 6.07
C ALA A 151 7.38 12.17 5.51
N VAL A 152 7.70 12.49 4.27
CA VAL A 152 7.15 13.65 3.55
C VAL A 152 6.67 13.23 2.15
N TRP A 153 5.81 14.05 1.57
CA TRP A 153 5.40 13.88 0.17
C TRP A 153 6.43 14.47 -0.78
N THR A 154 6.61 13.81 -1.94
CA THR A 154 7.36 14.37 -3.05
C THR A 154 6.69 14.07 -4.39
N ASP A 155 6.64 15.06 -5.27
CA ASP A 155 6.22 14.91 -6.67
C ASP A 155 7.41 14.60 -7.61
N LEU A 156 8.63 14.47 -7.06
CA LEU A 156 9.82 14.18 -7.85
C LEU A 156 9.84 12.75 -8.42
N ILE A 157 9.05 11.86 -7.85
CA ILE A 157 8.90 10.48 -8.30
C ILE A 157 7.43 10.14 -8.54
N HIS A 158 7.16 9.57 -9.70
CA HIS A 158 5.89 8.95 -10.04
C HIS A 158 6.14 7.50 -10.48
N LEU A 159 5.79 6.55 -9.63
CA LEU A 159 5.83 5.14 -9.96
C LEU A 159 4.58 4.74 -10.73
N ARG A 160 4.77 4.15 -11.90
CA ARG A 160 3.70 3.61 -12.75
C ARG A 160 3.70 2.10 -12.62
N HIS A 161 2.62 1.54 -12.10
CA HIS A 161 2.46 0.11 -11.82
C HIS A 161 1.60 -0.57 -12.89
N PHE A 162 2.12 -1.65 -13.46
CA PHE A 162 1.51 -2.42 -14.53
C PHE A 162 1.34 -3.90 -14.11
N PRO A 163 0.30 -4.21 -13.33
CA PRO A 163 0.08 -5.58 -12.84
C PRO A 163 -0.24 -6.53 -14.02
N ASP A 164 0.27 -7.75 -13.97
CA ASP A 164 -0.04 -8.79 -14.95
C ASP A 164 -1.52 -9.21 -14.86
N PRO A 165 -2.34 -8.98 -15.91
CA PRO A 165 -3.75 -9.36 -15.90
C PRO A 165 -3.97 -10.86 -15.72
N GLY A 166 -3.09 -11.70 -16.23
CA GLY A 166 -3.18 -13.17 -16.13
C GLY A 166 -3.01 -13.68 -14.70
N LYS A 167 -2.26 -12.95 -13.88
CA LYS A 167 -2.06 -13.29 -12.46
C LYS A 167 -3.18 -12.74 -11.56
N THR A 168 -4.04 -11.82 -12.03
CA THR A 168 -4.94 -11.03 -11.18
C THR A 168 -6.09 -11.85 -10.58
N ALA A 169 -6.74 -12.72 -11.35
CA ALA A 169 -7.90 -13.52 -10.87
C ALA A 169 -7.48 -14.52 -9.78
N PHE A 170 -6.40 -15.28 -10.02
CA PHE A 170 -5.84 -16.19 -9.02
C PHE A 170 -5.35 -15.45 -7.76
N LYS A 171 -4.72 -14.29 -7.94
CA LYS A 171 -4.23 -13.47 -6.84
C LYS A 171 -5.35 -13.00 -5.90
N ARG A 172 -6.59 -12.75 -6.38
CA ARG A 172 -7.69 -12.25 -5.52
C ARG A 172 -8.11 -13.24 -4.43
N ASP A 173 -8.39 -14.49 -4.80
CA ASP A 173 -8.81 -15.51 -3.82
C ASP A 173 -7.67 -15.87 -2.88
N PHE A 174 -6.49 -16.01 -3.43
CA PHE A 174 -5.29 -16.26 -2.67
C PHE A 174 -4.98 -15.10 -1.69
N TYR A 175 -5.18 -13.86 -2.10
CA TYR A 175 -5.01 -12.68 -1.25
C TYR A 175 -5.96 -12.70 -0.03
N LYS A 176 -7.25 -13.01 -0.25
CA LYS A 176 -8.21 -13.15 0.86
C LYS A 176 -7.85 -14.30 1.81
N GLN A 177 -7.35 -15.42 1.28
CA GLN A 177 -6.86 -16.53 2.11
C GLN A 177 -5.67 -16.11 2.97
N ARG A 178 -4.72 -15.39 2.38
CA ARG A 178 -3.57 -14.81 3.12
C ARG A 178 -4.03 -13.87 4.23
N LEU A 179 -4.96 -12.97 3.95
CA LEU A 179 -5.50 -12.06 4.96
C LEU A 179 -6.18 -12.82 6.11
N ARG A 180 -7.00 -13.81 5.81
CA ARG A 180 -7.62 -14.66 6.85
C ARG A 180 -6.57 -15.37 7.71
N ARG A 181 -5.51 -15.87 7.08
CA ARG A 181 -4.41 -16.49 7.81
C ARG A 181 -3.63 -15.47 8.64
N ALA A 182 -3.36 -14.28 8.12
CA ALA A 182 -2.70 -13.21 8.85
C ALA A 182 -3.52 -12.79 10.09
N ILE A 183 -4.84 -12.69 9.98
CA ILE A 183 -5.75 -12.41 11.10
C ILE A 183 -5.68 -13.52 12.17
N GLN A 184 -5.52 -14.79 11.77
CA GLN A 184 -5.35 -15.87 12.73
C GLN A 184 -4.03 -15.78 13.51
N VAL A 185 -2.96 -15.29 12.88
CA VAL A 185 -1.63 -15.14 13.48
C VAL A 185 -1.55 -13.87 14.34
N GLU A 186 -2.10 -12.77 13.84
CA GLU A 186 -2.09 -11.45 14.49
C GLU A 186 -3.51 -10.86 14.56
N PRO A 187 -4.40 -11.42 15.39
CA PRO A 187 -5.82 -11.07 15.38
C PRO A 187 -6.12 -9.63 15.80
N SER A 188 -5.23 -9.00 16.54
CA SER A 188 -5.36 -7.59 16.94
C SER A 188 -4.89 -6.59 15.88
N TRP A 189 -4.26 -7.05 14.80
CA TRP A 189 -3.76 -6.15 13.77
C TRP A 189 -4.88 -5.74 12.80
N TYR A 190 -5.55 -4.64 13.11
CA TYR A 190 -6.76 -4.14 12.41
C TYR A 190 -6.59 -3.89 10.92
N ARG A 191 -5.36 -3.65 10.41
CA ARG A 191 -5.12 -3.46 8.98
C ARG A 191 -5.49 -4.67 8.14
N TYR A 192 -5.28 -5.91 8.64
CA TYR A 192 -5.72 -7.10 7.90
C TYR A 192 -7.24 -7.18 7.81
N HIS A 193 -7.94 -6.74 8.85
CA HIS A 193 -9.41 -6.64 8.85
C HIS A 193 -9.88 -5.60 7.84
N TRP A 194 -9.19 -4.45 7.75
CA TRP A 194 -9.46 -3.45 6.73
C TRP A 194 -9.34 -4.03 5.32
N PHE A 195 -8.20 -4.60 4.97
CA PHE A 195 -7.94 -5.13 3.65
C PHE A 195 -8.89 -6.27 3.26
N LEU A 196 -9.24 -7.15 4.19
CA LEU A 196 -10.21 -8.22 3.94
C LEU A 196 -11.63 -7.66 3.77
N GLY A 197 -12.06 -6.76 4.63
CA GLY A 197 -13.36 -6.11 4.54
C GLY A 197 -13.53 -5.33 3.25
N TYR A 198 -12.52 -4.55 2.89
CA TYR A 198 -12.53 -3.79 1.64
C TYR A 198 -12.55 -4.69 0.40
N ALA A 199 -11.76 -5.77 0.37
CA ALA A 199 -11.80 -6.73 -0.73
C ALA A 199 -13.19 -7.36 -0.91
N LEU A 200 -13.86 -7.75 0.20
CA LEU A 200 -15.20 -8.30 0.17
C LEU A 200 -16.25 -7.27 -0.28
N PHE A 201 -16.13 -6.03 0.17
CA PHE A 201 -16.99 -4.94 -0.29
C PHE A 201 -16.88 -4.73 -1.81
N ARG A 202 -15.64 -4.67 -2.34
CA ARG A 202 -15.39 -4.53 -3.78
C ARG A 202 -15.89 -5.70 -4.63
N GLU A 203 -16.05 -6.87 -4.04
CA GLU A 203 -16.64 -8.06 -4.68
C GLU A 203 -18.18 -8.08 -4.61
N GLY A 204 -18.79 -7.05 -4.05
CA GLY A 204 -20.26 -6.97 -3.92
C GLY A 204 -20.82 -7.84 -2.78
N ASN A 205 -20.02 -8.09 -1.74
CA ASN A 205 -20.44 -8.84 -0.55
C ASN A 205 -20.39 -7.94 0.71
N PRO A 206 -21.28 -6.94 0.80
CA PRO A 206 -21.26 -5.96 1.87
C PRO A 206 -21.55 -6.56 3.26
N GLU A 207 -22.39 -7.59 3.36
CA GLU A 207 -22.72 -8.23 4.64
C GLU A 207 -21.48 -8.92 5.25
N ALA A 208 -20.69 -9.62 4.41
CA ALA A 208 -19.44 -10.22 4.87
C ALA A 208 -18.37 -9.17 5.18
N ALA A 209 -18.37 -8.06 4.45
CA ALA A 209 -17.45 -6.94 4.65
C ALA A 209 -17.70 -6.21 5.98
N GLU A 210 -18.97 -6.01 6.36
CA GLU A 210 -19.39 -5.23 7.54
C GLU A 210 -18.68 -5.70 8.82
N HIS A 211 -18.61 -7.03 9.04
CA HIS A 211 -17.93 -7.61 10.20
C HIS A 211 -16.45 -7.18 10.31
N TRP A 212 -15.71 -7.27 9.23
CA TRP A 212 -14.27 -6.94 9.22
C TRP A 212 -14.01 -5.45 9.31
N LEU A 213 -14.82 -4.65 8.62
CA LEU A 213 -14.72 -3.19 8.65
C LEU A 213 -15.06 -2.63 10.03
N GLN A 214 -16.01 -3.24 10.76
CA GLN A 214 -16.36 -2.83 12.13
C GLN A 214 -15.17 -3.02 13.09
N ALA A 215 -14.40 -4.11 12.93
CA ALA A 215 -13.18 -4.33 13.73
C ALA A 215 -12.14 -3.23 13.46
N THR A 216 -11.96 -2.82 12.21
CA THR A 216 -11.04 -1.73 11.82
C THR A 216 -11.50 -0.37 12.36
N ALA A 217 -12.76 -0.04 12.15
CA ALA A 217 -13.35 1.23 12.63
C ALA A 217 -13.22 1.38 14.15
N SER A 218 -13.43 0.28 14.88
CA SER A 218 -13.33 0.24 16.36
C SER A 218 -11.90 0.38 16.88
N ALA A 219 -10.88 0.11 16.07
CA ALA A 219 -9.49 0.20 16.48
C ALA A 219 -9.05 1.63 16.79
N ARG A 220 -9.64 2.66 16.14
CA ARG A 220 -9.32 4.09 16.30
C ARG A 220 -7.81 4.36 16.35
N SER A 221 -7.06 3.67 15.51
CA SER A 221 -5.61 3.69 15.57
C SER A 221 -5.02 4.96 14.97
N ARG A 222 -4.02 5.52 15.64
CA ARG A 222 -3.19 6.61 15.12
C ARG A 222 -2.00 6.13 14.28
N GLN A 223 -1.76 4.83 14.25
CA GLN A 223 -0.63 4.26 13.49
C GLN A 223 -0.89 4.27 11.99
N PHE A 224 -2.12 3.93 11.58
CA PHE A 224 -2.60 3.97 10.20
C PHE A 224 -4.04 4.50 10.23
N PRO A 225 -4.22 5.80 10.44
CA PRO A 225 -5.54 6.39 10.66
C PRO A 225 -6.40 6.38 9.41
N VAL A 226 -5.79 6.38 8.22
CA VAL A 226 -6.51 6.39 6.93
C VAL A 226 -7.36 5.14 6.77
N GLU A 227 -6.84 3.96 7.13
CA GLU A 227 -7.61 2.71 7.07
C GLU A 227 -8.80 2.72 8.03
N CYS A 228 -8.64 3.29 9.23
CA CYS A 228 -9.74 3.42 10.18
C CYS A 228 -10.81 4.40 9.68
N LEU A 229 -10.40 5.55 9.13
CA LEU A 229 -11.33 6.52 8.53
C LEU A 229 -12.07 5.91 7.35
N ASN A 230 -11.36 5.27 6.45
CA ASN A 230 -11.93 4.58 5.30
C ASN A 230 -12.91 3.47 5.70
N ALA A 231 -12.61 2.71 6.76
CA ALA A 231 -13.55 1.71 7.28
C ALA A 231 -14.89 2.33 7.71
N HIS A 232 -14.88 3.49 8.36
CA HIS A 232 -16.11 4.20 8.70
C HIS A 232 -16.88 4.63 7.45
N LEU A 233 -16.18 5.09 6.39
CA LEU A 233 -16.84 5.53 5.16
C LEU A 233 -17.50 4.37 4.41
N VAL A 234 -16.80 3.23 4.29
CA VAL A 234 -17.40 2.04 3.67
C VAL A 234 -18.57 1.51 4.48
N LEU A 235 -18.49 1.50 5.81
CA LEU A 235 -19.62 1.14 6.68
C LEU A 235 -20.81 2.09 6.48
N ALA A 236 -20.54 3.41 6.39
CA ALA A 236 -21.59 4.38 6.12
C ALA A 236 -22.26 4.12 4.76
N ALA A 237 -21.48 3.79 3.72
CA ALA A 237 -22.04 3.44 2.41
C ALA A 237 -22.88 2.15 2.46
N ILE A 238 -22.42 1.11 3.16
CA ILE A 238 -23.18 -0.13 3.35
C ILE A 238 -24.51 0.15 4.08
N HIS A 239 -24.46 0.91 5.18
CA HIS A 239 -25.68 1.23 5.92
C HIS A 239 -26.63 2.16 5.14
N ALA A 240 -26.10 3.09 4.35
CA ALA A 240 -26.87 3.96 3.50
C ALA A 240 -27.64 3.19 2.41
N SER A 241 -27.00 2.19 1.78
CA SER A 241 -27.67 1.32 0.80
C SER A 241 -28.85 0.51 1.37
N HIS A 242 -28.86 0.32 2.71
CA HIS A 242 -29.97 -0.32 3.43
C HIS A 242 -30.95 0.68 4.07
N GLY A 243 -30.83 1.98 3.82
CA GLY A 243 -31.70 3.00 4.40
C GLY A 243 -31.55 3.24 5.90
N ARG A 244 -30.45 2.81 6.52
CA ARG A 244 -30.22 2.84 7.98
C ARG A 244 -29.67 4.20 8.43
N GLN A 245 -30.41 5.28 8.25
CA GLN A 245 -29.96 6.66 8.45
C GLN A 245 -29.32 6.92 9.81
N GLU A 246 -29.91 6.42 10.92
CA GLU A 246 -29.35 6.62 12.27
C GLU A 246 -27.99 5.97 12.46
N ILE A 247 -27.76 4.79 11.82
CA ILE A 247 -26.47 4.10 11.88
C ILE A 247 -25.47 4.86 11.03
N VAL A 248 -25.85 5.34 9.86
CA VAL A 248 -25.00 6.19 9.00
C VAL A 248 -24.54 7.42 9.79
N ALA A 249 -25.47 8.15 10.43
CA ALA A 249 -25.14 9.33 11.20
C ALA A 249 -24.13 9.04 12.33
N ARG A 250 -24.34 7.94 13.09
CA ARG A 250 -23.40 7.53 14.15
C ARG A 250 -22.02 7.17 13.60
N THR A 251 -21.98 6.45 12.49
CA THR A 251 -20.74 6.03 11.82
C THR A 251 -19.94 7.25 11.33
N LEU A 252 -20.60 8.21 10.69
CA LEU A 252 -19.97 9.44 10.22
C LEU A 252 -19.52 10.35 11.37
N ASN A 253 -20.27 10.43 12.47
CA ASN A 253 -19.87 11.15 13.67
C ASN A 253 -18.59 10.53 14.29
N SER A 254 -18.47 9.20 14.27
CA SER A 254 -17.25 8.51 14.71
C SER A 254 -16.07 8.82 13.80
N ALA A 255 -16.29 8.89 12.48
CA ALA A 255 -15.27 9.29 11.51
C ALA A 255 -14.82 10.74 11.73
N LEU A 256 -15.74 11.68 11.93
CA LEU A 256 -15.44 13.09 12.23
C LEU A 256 -14.64 13.23 13.54
N SER A 257 -15.02 12.49 14.59
CA SER A 257 -14.28 12.47 15.86
C SER A 257 -12.86 11.97 15.64
N LEU A 258 -12.67 10.85 14.95
CA LEU A 258 -11.34 10.34 14.64
C LEU A 258 -10.54 11.33 13.77
N LEU A 259 -11.17 11.92 12.74
CA LEU A 259 -10.53 12.91 11.89
C LEU A 259 -10.05 14.14 12.68
N SER A 260 -10.80 14.58 13.71
CA SER A 260 -10.39 15.68 14.58
C SER A 260 -9.16 15.33 15.43
N GLU A 261 -8.97 14.06 15.77
CA GLU A 261 -7.84 13.57 16.56
C GLU A 261 -6.56 13.37 15.74
N VAL A 262 -6.72 13.03 14.44
CA VAL A 262 -5.62 12.61 13.55
C VAL A 262 -5.46 13.47 12.31
N GLY A 263 -6.21 14.57 12.19
CA GLY A 263 -6.23 15.41 11.01
C GLY A 263 -4.88 16.02 10.61
N ASP A 264 -3.95 16.11 11.56
CA ASP A 264 -2.57 16.56 11.32
C ASP A 264 -1.64 15.41 10.88
N ASP A 265 -2.12 14.16 10.91
CA ASP A 265 -1.34 13.03 10.44
C ASP A 265 -0.99 13.21 8.96
N PHE A 266 0.25 12.86 8.62
CA PHE A 266 0.78 13.11 7.28
C PHE A 266 -0.05 12.38 6.19
N GLU A 267 -0.41 11.10 6.39
CA GLU A 267 -1.19 10.34 5.41
C GLU A 267 -2.60 10.87 5.24
N VAL A 268 -3.23 11.34 6.32
CA VAL A 268 -4.54 12.00 6.26
C VAL A 268 -4.46 13.27 5.41
N ARG A 269 -3.35 14.03 5.53
CA ARG A 269 -3.16 15.27 4.76
C ARG A 269 -2.89 15.03 3.28
N ILE A 270 -2.12 13.99 2.93
CA ILE A 270 -1.84 13.67 1.51
C ILE A 270 -3.01 12.98 0.82
N ASN A 271 -3.94 12.40 1.57
CA ASN A 271 -5.19 11.88 1.04
C ASN A 271 -6.21 13.00 0.87
N PHE A 272 -6.04 13.81 -0.17
CA PHE A 272 -6.79 15.05 -0.40
C PHE A 272 -8.31 14.86 -0.50
N GLY A 273 -8.79 13.67 -0.87
CA GLY A 273 -10.21 13.38 -0.99
C GLY A 273 -10.89 13.01 0.33
N LEU A 274 -10.15 12.55 1.32
CA LEU A 274 -10.72 11.94 2.52
C LEU A 274 -11.54 12.90 3.38
N ARG A 275 -10.97 14.04 3.76
CA ARG A 275 -11.66 15.06 4.57
C ARG A 275 -12.89 15.64 3.87
N PRO A 276 -12.78 16.16 2.63
CA PRO A 276 -13.96 16.67 1.90
C PRO A 276 -15.09 15.65 1.78
N TRP A 277 -14.71 14.38 1.63
CA TRP A 277 -15.68 13.33 1.51
C TRP A 277 -16.45 13.07 2.81
N ILE A 278 -15.74 12.99 3.95
CA ILE A 278 -16.37 12.82 5.27
C ILE A 278 -17.37 13.98 5.53
N GLU A 279 -16.96 15.21 5.22
CA GLU A 279 -17.77 16.40 5.39
C GLU A 279 -19.02 16.37 4.46
N HIS A 280 -18.83 16.01 3.18
CA HIS A 280 -19.92 15.84 2.24
C HIS A 280 -20.92 14.75 2.68
N ALA A 281 -20.44 13.57 3.02
CA ALA A 281 -21.27 12.46 3.50
C ALA A 281 -22.08 12.84 4.76
N SER A 282 -21.50 13.59 5.67
CA SER A 282 -22.17 14.08 6.88
C SER A 282 -23.30 15.07 6.55
N GLN A 283 -23.06 15.96 5.59
CA GLN A 283 -24.09 16.88 5.10
C GLN A 283 -25.22 16.15 4.35
N ALA A 284 -24.87 15.20 3.48
CA ALA A 284 -25.85 14.37 2.76
C ALA A 284 -26.73 13.58 3.74
N CYS A 285 -26.13 12.95 4.76
CA CYS A 285 -26.85 12.25 5.81
C CYS A 285 -27.84 13.14 6.55
N SER A 286 -27.43 14.36 6.91
CA SER A 286 -28.28 15.32 7.63
C SER A 286 -29.50 15.78 6.83
N ARG A 287 -29.40 15.74 5.49
CA ARG A 287 -30.48 16.07 4.54
C ARG A 287 -31.34 14.86 4.17
N GLY A 288 -30.95 13.64 4.60
CA GLY A 288 -31.61 12.39 4.24
C GLY A 288 -31.24 11.84 2.85
N HIS A 289 -30.20 12.37 2.20
CA HIS A 289 -29.71 11.96 0.88
C HIS A 289 -28.77 10.75 1.00
N LEU A 290 -29.30 9.61 1.41
CA LEU A 290 -28.50 8.40 1.65
C LEU A 290 -27.93 7.81 0.35
N GLU A 291 -28.59 8.04 -0.79
CA GLU A 291 -28.14 7.61 -2.13
C GLU A 291 -26.77 8.20 -2.49
N GLU A 292 -26.48 9.44 -2.10
CA GLU A 292 -25.18 10.06 -2.34
C GLU A 292 -24.07 9.35 -1.56
N ILE A 293 -24.36 8.83 -0.36
CA ILE A 293 -23.41 8.10 0.48
C ILE A 293 -23.25 6.66 -0.02
N ALA A 294 -24.35 6.01 -0.43
CA ALA A 294 -24.35 4.65 -0.96
C ALA A 294 -23.60 4.54 -2.29
N ALA A 295 -23.62 5.60 -3.11
CA ALA A 295 -22.93 5.68 -4.40
C ALA A 295 -21.42 5.95 -4.28
N TYR A 296 -20.87 6.00 -3.08
CA TYR A 296 -19.46 6.28 -2.85
C TYR A 296 -18.55 5.26 -3.55
N GLU A 297 -17.83 5.73 -4.55
CA GLU A 297 -16.74 4.98 -5.15
C GLU A 297 -15.43 5.34 -4.45
N PHE A 298 -14.85 4.38 -3.78
CA PHE A 298 -13.53 4.51 -3.21
C PHE A 298 -12.50 4.69 -4.32
N CYS A 299 -11.88 5.85 -4.38
CA CYS A 299 -10.55 6.00 -4.95
C CYS A 299 -9.59 5.47 -3.88
N ALA A 300 -9.18 4.22 -4.03
CA ALA A 300 -8.19 3.60 -3.16
C ALA A 300 -6.83 4.17 -3.49
#